data_7229e19e7c5bb26ef99f1709bd2b84a3
#
_entry.id   7229e19e7c5bb26ef99f1709bd2b84a3
#
_cell.length_a   1.000
_cell.length_b   1.000
_cell.length_c   1.000
_cell.angle_alpha   90.00
_cell.angle_beta   90.00
_cell.angle_gamma   90.00
#
_symmetry.space_group_name_H-M   'P 1'
#
loop_
_entity.id
_entity.type
_entity.pdbx_description
1 polymer ?
#
loop_
_entity_poly.entity_id
_entity_poly.type
_entity_poly.pdbx_seq_one_letter_code
_entity_poly.pdbx_strand_id
1 'polypeptide(L)'
;MSYFWLMQNYIYMAKSKKTSRRLSKKDVVQHLLELFEQNPAKDFKVRELFQELHATNHPQKMLMLDVIDDLILNDYIARDDRGNYRYAVRSQVMEGMFVRKRNGRNSFVPDDGGQSILVTERNSSHALDGDRVRVTMLARRQGHSREAVVTEVLESRNDSFVGELKVDRNFAFLITNSRSLAADIFIPKKFLKGGKTGDKAVVKIVEWPQDSKSPIGKVVDILGHQGENNAEMCAILAEYNLPYSYPEKVEQAADNIPVEIPAEEIRRREDFRDAVTFTIDPRDAKDFDDAISIRRISGKGLPLSTARPKTTSSKAVWEVGVHIADVSYYVKEGDIIDREAYNRATSVYLVDRTIPMLPEKLCNQLCSLRQDEEKVAYSTIFHLNERGEVLDWHLAHTVIRSNRRFTYEEAQYILEQNGEASAADLQTPGDHPEVLPEGTPLTGEFAEELVVLNRLAKLLRDKRFKNGAIGFDRAEVRFEIDDKGHPISTYLKIARDANKLVEEFMLLANRSVAERIGKVPLGKKPKTFVYRIHDVPDPEKLEKLNGFIGRFGYKLRTEGTKQEVSKSLNQLLE
;
A
#
# COMPACT_ATOMS: atom_id res chain seq x y z
N MET A 1 0.20 -38.38 24.55
CA MET A 1 1.05 -38.76 25.71
C MET A 1 2.48 -38.64 25.25
N SER A 2 3.17 -37.63 25.79
CA SER A 2 4.44 -37.14 25.29
C SER A 2 5.59 -38.09 25.55
N TYR A 3 6.56 -38.10 24.69
CA TYR A 3 7.85 -38.81 24.85
C TYR A 3 8.56 -38.45 26.18
N PHE A 4 8.23 -37.31 26.75
CA PHE A 4 8.73 -36.86 28.07
C PHE A 4 8.20 -37.70 29.23
N TRP A 5 6.96 -38.20 29.15
CA TRP A 5 6.38 -39.09 30.18
C TRP A 5 7.00 -40.49 30.13
N LEU A 6 7.43 -40.93 28.96
CA LEU A 6 8.19 -42.18 28.79
C LEU A 6 9.63 -42.08 29.31
N MET A 7 10.25 -40.89 29.27
CA MET A 7 11.61 -40.67 29.80
C MET A 7 11.66 -40.63 31.33
N GLN A 8 10.68 -40.00 32.02
CA GLN A 8 10.67 -39.92 33.50
C GLN A 8 10.50 -41.25 34.19
N ASN A 9 9.78 -42.19 33.62
CA ASN A 9 9.59 -43.53 34.21
C ASN A 9 10.77 -44.51 33.98
N TYR A 10 11.74 -44.11 33.12
CA TYR A 10 12.89 -44.99 32.81
C TYR A 10 14.13 -44.72 33.66
N ILE A 11 14.22 -43.55 34.29
CA ILE A 11 15.36 -43.16 35.15
C ILE A 11 15.38 -43.90 36.47
N TYR A 12 14.27 -44.55 36.86
CA TYR A 12 14.17 -45.22 38.18
C TYR A 12 14.57 -46.70 38.21
N MET A 13 14.94 -47.34 37.06
CA MET A 13 15.19 -48.79 37.03
C MET A 13 16.56 -49.24 36.50
N ALA A 14 17.60 -48.46 36.50
CA ALA A 14 18.90 -48.90 36.02
C ALA A 14 20.04 -48.66 36.99
N LYS A 15 20.00 -49.36 38.13
CA LYS A 15 21.21 -49.72 38.89
C LYS A 15 21.23 -51.22 39.05
N SER A 16 21.90 -51.97 38.16
CA SER A 16 22.75 -53.13 38.47
C SER A 16 23.15 -53.93 37.22
N LYS A 17 24.42 -54.36 37.24
CA LYS A 17 25.10 -55.45 36.54
C LYS A 17 25.57 -55.27 35.11
N LYS A 18 26.91 -55.20 34.98
CA LYS A 18 27.70 -55.45 33.78
C LYS A 18 27.43 -56.84 33.24
N THR A 19 26.81 -56.93 32.09
CA THR A 19 26.89 -58.05 31.15
C THR A 19 26.83 -57.46 29.74
N SER A 20 27.57 -57.96 28.77
CA SER A 20 27.68 -57.49 27.38
C SER A 20 26.29 -57.42 26.72
N ARG A 21 25.62 -56.31 26.90
CA ARG A 21 24.30 -56.04 26.33
C ARG A 21 24.45 -55.68 24.86
N ARG A 22 23.76 -56.39 23.99
CA ARG A 22 23.51 -55.97 22.61
C ARG A 22 22.95 -54.53 22.64
N LEU A 23 23.65 -53.58 22.06
CA LEU A 23 23.16 -52.19 21.92
C LEU A 23 21.79 -52.23 21.23
N SER A 24 20.74 -51.80 21.92
CA SER A 24 19.43 -51.66 21.29
C SER A 24 19.34 -50.32 20.57
N LYS A 25 18.46 -50.20 19.55
CA LYS A 25 18.20 -48.93 18.84
C LYS A 25 17.91 -47.78 19.81
N LYS A 26 17.22 -48.08 20.92
CA LYS A 26 16.86 -47.13 21.96
C LYS A 26 18.06 -46.62 22.75
N ASP A 27 18.98 -47.51 23.10
CA ASP A 27 20.21 -47.14 23.83
C ASP A 27 21.11 -46.25 22.94
N VAL A 28 21.20 -46.52 21.62
CA VAL A 28 21.96 -45.74 20.67
C VAL A 28 21.36 -44.33 20.52
N VAL A 29 20.04 -44.20 20.39
CA VAL A 29 19.35 -42.91 20.34
C VAL A 29 19.65 -42.06 21.56
N GLN A 30 19.51 -42.64 22.75
CA GLN A 30 19.72 -41.94 24.00
C GLN A 30 21.18 -41.46 24.15
N HIS A 31 22.16 -42.30 23.88
CA HIS A 31 23.57 -41.93 23.99
C HIS A 31 23.97 -40.87 22.95
N LEU A 32 23.46 -40.94 21.71
CA LEU A 32 23.73 -39.93 20.72
C LEU A 32 23.14 -38.56 21.11
N LEU A 33 21.90 -38.53 21.60
CA LEU A 33 21.28 -37.29 22.05
C LEU A 33 22.06 -36.68 23.22
N GLU A 34 22.39 -37.48 24.25
CA GLU A 34 23.21 -37.03 25.39
C GLU A 34 24.58 -36.50 24.95
N LEU A 35 25.25 -37.15 23.99
CA LEU A 35 26.54 -36.73 23.46
C LEU A 35 26.45 -35.38 22.75
N PHE A 36 25.44 -35.16 21.91
CA PHE A 36 25.23 -33.91 21.18
C PHE A 36 24.77 -32.77 22.11
N GLU A 37 23.88 -33.06 23.08
CA GLU A 37 23.43 -32.06 24.07
C GLU A 37 24.57 -31.58 24.99
N GLN A 38 25.49 -32.46 25.35
CA GLN A 38 26.68 -32.11 26.16
C GLN A 38 27.72 -31.32 25.34
N ASN A 39 27.69 -31.41 24.02
CA ASN A 39 28.67 -30.80 23.14
C ASN A 39 28.00 -30.00 22.00
N PRO A 40 27.17 -28.99 22.27
CA PRO A 40 26.33 -28.33 21.27
C PRO A 40 27.09 -27.56 20.18
N ALA A 41 28.32 -27.14 20.46
CA ALA A 41 29.17 -26.40 19.52
C ALA A 41 30.18 -27.28 18.76
N LYS A 42 30.21 -28.60 19.03
CA LYS A 42 31.21 -29.50 18.45
C LYS A 42 30.67 -30.21 17.21
N ASP A 43 31.45 -30.19 16.15
CA ASP A 43 31.20 -30.98 14.94
C ASP A 43 31.83 -32.37 15.12
N PHE A 44 31.05 -33.42 14.92
CA PHE A 44 31.51 -34.79 15.02
C PHE A 44 31.62 -35.44 13.63
N LYS A 45 32.72 -36.17 13.42
CA LYS A 45 32.83 -37.06 12.28
C LYS A 45 32.16 -38.41 12.61
N VAL A 46 31.64 -39.09 11.62
CA VAL A 46 31.01 -40.41 11.83
C VAL A 46 31.93 -41.41 12.54
N ARG A 47 33.25 -41.32 12.29
CA ARG A 47 34.24 -42.19 12.97
C ARG A 47 34.36 -41.89 14.47
N GLU A 48 34.27 -40.64 14.85
CA GLU A 48 34.28 -40.21 16.26
C GLU A 48 33.02 -40.72 16.98
N LEU A 49 31.87 -40.60 16.32
CA LEU A 49 30.61 -41.14 16.86
C LEU A 49 30.67 -42.63 17.07
N PHE A 50 31.29 -43.41 16.15
CA PHE A 50 31.50 -44.83 16.31
C PHE A 50 32.43 -45.17 17.50
N GLN A 51 33.45 -44.35 17.75
CA GLN A 51 34.36 -44.51 18.88
C GLN A 51 33.70 -44.20 20.21
N GLU A 52 32.96 -43.11 20.31
CA GLU A 52 32.24 -42.71 21.51
C GLU A 52 31.19 -43.75 21.96
N LEU A 53 30.49 -44.35 21.01
CA LEU A 53 29.50 -45.39 21.30
C LEU A 53 30.05 -46.84 21.26
N HIS A 54 31.37 -47.00 21.15
CA HIS A 54 32.03 -48.30 21.08
C HIS A 54 31.44 -49.26 20.02
N ALA A 55 31.03 -48.73 18.86
CA ALA A 55 30.52 -49.50 17.74
C ALA A 55 31.68 -50.18 16.98
N THR A 56 32.01 -51.38 17.35
CA THR A 56 33.20 -52.11 16.83
C THR A 56 32.90 -53.00 15.61
N ASN A 57 31.68 -53.55 15.51
CA ASN A 57 31.31 -54.45 14.44
C ASN A 57 30.35 -53.82 13.40
N HIS A 58 30.24 -54.45 12.24
CA HIS A 58 29.45 -53.94 11.12
C HIS A 58 27.94 -53.74 11.48
N PRO A 59 27.24 -54.68 12.12
CA PRO A 59 25.86 -54.52 12.50
C PRO A 59 25.60 -53.31 13.44
N GLN A 60 26.52 -53.08 14.41
CA GLN A 60 26.41 -51.93 15.32
C GLN A 60 26.60 -50.59 14.58
N LYS A 61 27.54 -50.52 13.62
CA LYS A 61 27.76 -49.32 12.81
C LYS A 61 26.56 -49.03 11.91
N MET A 62 25.96 -50.05 11.31
CA MET A 62 24.74 -49.88 10.51
C MET A 62 23.57 -49.38 11.35
N LEU A 63 23.31 -50.02 12.52
CA LEU A 63 22.29 -49.57 13.44
C LEU A 63 22.48 -48.09 13.84
N MET A 64 23.74 -47.70 14.05
CA MET A 64 24.06 -46.32 14.42
C MET A 64 23.84 -45.34 13.29
N LEU A 65 24.18 -45.71 12.06
CA LEU A 65 23.87 -44.88 10.89
C LEU A 65 22.38 -44.71 10.67
N ASP A 66 21.59 -45.78 10.82
CA ASP A 66 20.13 -45.70 10.76
C ASP A 66 19.55 -44.74 11.81
N VAL A 67 20.13 -44.79 13.04
CA VAL A 67 19.71 -43.85 14.10
C VAL A 67 20.14 -42.43 13.81
N ILE A 68 21.35 -42.21 13.29
CA ILE A 68 21.81 -40.88 12.88
C ILE A 68 20.89 -40.31 11.80
N ASP A 69 20.55 -41.11 10.78
CA ASP A 69 19.64 -40.70 9.72
C ASP A 69 18.22 -40.39 10.28
N ASP A 70 17.73 -41.18 11.22
CA ASP A 70 16.49 -40.89 11.93
C ASP A 70 16.57 -39.58 12.75
N LEU A 71 17.70 -39.30 13.40
CA LEU A 71 17.91 -38.07 14.16
C LEU A 71 18.04 -36.83 13.25
N ILE A 72 18.66 -36.99 12.06
CA ILE A 72 18.70 -35.93 11.04
C ILE A 72 17.29 -35.68 10.49
N LEU A 73 16.56 -36.73 10.15
CA LEU A 73 15.19 -36.62 9.64
C LEU A 73 14.25 -35.92 10.62
N ASN A 74 14.55 -36.04 11.93
CA ASN A 74 13.78 -35.42 13.02
C ASN A 74 14.41 -34.11 13.54
N ASP A 75 15.41 -33.55 12.83
CA ASP A 75 16.08 -32.29 13.15
C ASP A 75 16.77 -32.22 14.54
N TYR A 76 17.15 -33.34 15.10
CA TYR A 76 17.98 -33.39 16.34
C TYR A 76 19.44 -33.14 16.02
N ILE A 77 19.88 -33.54 14.84
CA ILE A 77 21.25 -33.40 14.35
C ILE A 77 21.23 -32.82 12.96
N ALA A 78 22.15 -31.93 12.64
CA ALA A 78 22.39 -31.44 11.29
C ALA A 78 23.66 -32.06 10.72
N ARG A 79 23.66 -32.32 9.41
CA ARG A 79 24.86 -32.74 8.66
C ARG A 79 25.29 -31.57 7.77
N ASP A 80 26.57 -31.17 7.87
CA ASP A 80 27.15 -30.16 7.01
C ASP A 80 27.57 -30.70 5.64
N ASP A 81 27.93 -29.82 4.70
CA ASP A 81 28.41 -30.17 3.35
C ASP A 81 29.71 -30.99 3.36
N ARG A 82 30.46 -30.98 4.48
CA ARG A 82 31.70 -31.75 4.66
C ARG A 82 31.45 -33.11 5.31
N GLY A 83 30.18 -33.44 5.61
CA GLY A 83 29.77 -34.70 6.19
C GLY A 83 29.99 -34.81 7.70
N ASN A 84 30.18 -33.69 8.42
CA ASN A 84 30.22 -33.69 9.88
C ASN A 84 28.80 -33.56 10.44
N TYR A 85 28.62 -34.04 11.65
CA TYR A 85 27.36 -34.02 12.38
C TYR A 85 27.49 -33.11 13.60
N ARG A 86 26.51 -32.25 13.78
CA ARG A 86 26.44 -31.34 14.93
C ARG A 86 25.07 -31.34 15.55
N TYR A 87 24.99 -30.94 16.78
CA TYR A 87 23.71 -30.73 17.45
C TYR A 87 22.91 -29.69 16.69
N ALA A 88 21.73 -30.04 16.24
CA ALA A 88 20.85 -29.06 15.60
C ALA A 88 20.19 -28.24 16.70
N VAL A 89 20.89 -27.20 17.18
CA VAL A 89 20.29 -26.13 17.99
C VAL A 89 19.40 -25.31 17.08
N ARG A 90 18.34 -25.88 16.54
CA ARG A 90 17.19 -25.08 16.16
C ARG A 90 16.44 -24.85 17.47
N SER A 91 16.38 -23.60 17.87
CA SER A 91 15.46 -23.19 18.92
C SER A 91 14.11 -23.79 18.56
N GLN A 92 13.56 -24.62 19.42
CA GLN A 92 12.19 -25.14 19.27
C GLN A 92 11.16 -24.00 19.23
N VAL A 93 11.65 -22.77 19.39
CA VAL A 93 10.91 -21.52 19.44
C VAL A 93 11.23 -20.71 18.20
N MET A 94 10.23 -20.32 17.45
CA MET A 94 10.33 -19.50 16.24
C MET A 94 9.36 -18.31 16.35
N GLU A 95 9.72 -17.19 15.71
CA GLU A 95 8.85 -16.04 15.57
C GLU A 95 8.46 -15.85 14.11
N GLY A 96 7.25 -15.33 13.88
CA GLY A 96 6.72 -15.14 12.55
C GLY A 96 5.24 -14.79 12.55
N MET A 97 4.65 -14.84 11.38
CA MET A 97 3.26 -14.45 11.13
C MET A 97 2.30 -15.64 11.22
N PHE A 98 1.21 -15.47 11.94
CA PHE A 98 0.11 -16.42 11.99
C PHE A 98 -0.90 -16.13 10.87
N VAL A 99 -1.24 -17.15 10.09
CA VAL A 99 -2.21 -17.07 9.00
C VAL A 99 -3.39 -17.98 9.30
N ARG A 100 -4.55 -17.37 9.54
CA ARG A 100 -5.76 -18.10 9.89
C ARG A 100 -6.47 -18.63 8.64
N LYS A 101 -6.95 -19.87 8.70
CA LYS A 101 -7.71 -20.50 7.61
C LYS A 101 -9.07 -20.97 8.11
N ARG A 102 -10.12 -20.81 7.28
CA ARG A 102 -11.51 -21.19 7.62
C ARG A 102 -11.69 -22.65 8.01
N ASN A 103 -10.83 -23.55 7.56
CA ASN A 103 -10.89 -24.98 7.86
C ASN A 103 -10.17 -25.36 9.17
N GLY A 104 -9.72 -24.38 9.97
CA GLY A 104 -9.00 -24.60 11.23
C GLY A 104 -7.58 -25.19 11.09
N ARG A 105 -7.09 -25.35 9.84
CA ARG A 105 -5.70 -25.74 9.55
C ARG A 105 -4.89 -24.49 9.25
N ASN A 106 -4.64 -23.71 10.29
CA ASN A 106 -3.92 -22.45 10.20
C ASN A 106 -2.45 -22.68 9.84
N SER A 107 -1.77 -21.63 9.42
CA SER A 107 -0.36 -21.68 9.04
C SER A 107 0.44 -20.67 9.84
N PHE A 108 1.65 -21.03 10.19
CA PHE A 108 2.66 -20.13 10.72
C PHE A 108 3.73 -19.92 9.63
N VAL A 109 4.07 -18.69 9.33
CA VAL A 109 5.09 -18.30 8.36
C VAL A 109 6.26 -17.69 9.13
N PRO A 110 7.42 -18.38 9.20
CA PRO A 110 8.58 -17.87 9.92
C PRO A 110 9.16 -16.59 9.32
N ASP A 111 9.68 -15.70 10.17
CA ASP A 111 10.33 -14.45 9.74
C ASP A 111 11.62 -14.69 8.93
N ASP A 112 12.26 -15.86 9.07
CA ASP A 112 13.47 -16.25 8.34
C ASP A 112 13.22 -16.72 6.89
N GLY A 113 11.96 -16.67 6.42
CA GLY A 113 11.58 -17.11 5.08
C GLY A 113 11.47 -18.62 4.92
N GLY A 114 11.45 -19.38 6.02
CA GLY A 114 11.27 -20.83 6.04
C GLY A 114 9.91 -21.28 5.52
N GLN A 115 9.76 -22.60 5.31
CA GLN A 115 8.48 -23.17 4.88
C GLN A 115 7.38 -22.97 5.93
N SER A 116 6.17 -22.68 5.46
CA SER A 116 4.98 -22.53 6.28
C SER A 116 4.68 -23.80 7.08
N ILE A 117 4.39 -23.66 8.38
CA ILE A 117 4.19 -24.72 9.35
C ILE A 117 2.72 -24.77 9.75
N LEU A 118 2.16 -25.97 9.90
CA LEU A 118 0.77 -26.16 10.30
C LEU A 118 0.57 -25.82 11.78
N VAL A 119 -0.45 -25.01 12.07
CA VAL A 119 -0.95 -24.75 13.43
C VAL A 119 -2.44 -25.10 13.46
N THR A 120 -2.80 -26.16 14.19
CA THR A 120 -4.22 -26.50 14.33
C THR A 120 -4.94 -25.50 15.23
N GLU A 121 -6.27 -25.39 15.10
CA GLU A 121 -7.07 -24.43 15.86
C GLU A 121 -6.82 -24.51 17.37
N ARG A 122 -6.78 -25.71 17.92
CA ARG A 122 -6.48 -25.95 19.36
C ARG A 122 -5.09 -25.51 19.80
N ASN A 123 -4.16 -25.33 18.84
CA ASN A 123 -2.78 -24.93 19.09
C ASN A 123 -2.53 -23.46 18.76
N SER A 124 -3.59 -22.70 18.39
CA SER A 124 -3.47 -21.33 17.95
C SER A 124 -3.40 -20.30 19.09
N SER A 125 -3.70 -20.71 20.34
CA SER A 125 -3.77 -19.79 21.50
C SER A 125 -4.57 -18.52 21.22
N HIS A 126 -5.66 -18.65 20.44
CA HIS A 126 -6.51 -17.55 19.99
C HIS A 126 -5.82 -16.49 19.11
N ALA A 127 -4.64 -16.77 18.55
CA ALA A 127 -3.99 -15.87 17.60
C ALA A 127 -4.93 -15.55 16.43
N LEU A 128 -4.93 -14.30 16.00
CA LEU A 128 -5.74 -13.80 14.90
C LEU A 128 -4.96 -13.79 13.58
N ASP A 129 -5.65 -13.63 12.47
CA ASP A 129 -5.01 -13.56 11.16
C ASP A 129 -4.09 -12.34 11.05
N GLY A 130 -2.82 -12.57 10.71
CA GLY A 130 -1.80 -11.54 10.61
C GLY A 130 -1.10 -11.18 11.93
N ASP A 131 -1.41 -11.86 13.04
CA ASP A 131 -0.69 -11.66 14.29
C ASP A 131 0.76 -12.15 14.17
N ARG A 132 1.70 -11.39 14.75
CA ARG A 132 3.06 -11.87 14.97
C ARG A 132 3.11 -12.69 16.23
N VAL A 133 3.50 -13.92 16.08
CA VAL A 133 3.44 -14.91 17.16
C VAL A 133 4.78 -15.60 17.39
N ARG A 134 4.96 -16.06 18.62
CA ARG A 134 6.02 -17.00 18.97
C ARG A 134 5.42 -18.39 19.04
N VAL A 135 6.04 -19.33 18.35
CA VAL A 135 5.59 -20.72 18.30
C VAL A 135 6.65 -21.66 18.82
N THR A 136 6.21 -22.78 19.40
CA THR A 136 7.08 -23.92 19.71
C THR A 136 6.73 -25.07 18.78
N MET A 137 7.75 -25.70 18.19
CA MET A 137 7.58 -26.84 17.31
C MET A 137 7.13 -28.07 18.08
N LEU A 138 6.13 -28.77 17.57
CA LEU A 138 5.69 -30.05 18.12
C LEU A 138 6.51 -31.18 17.50
N ALA A 139 6.69 -32.25 18.31
CA ALA A 139 7.37 -33.46 17.86
C ALA A 139 6.66 -34.05 16.62
N ARG A 140 7.43 -34.34 15.57
CA ARG A 140 6.91 -34.86 14.31
C ARG A 140 6.39 -36.27 14.51
N ARG A 141 5.15 -36.54 14.13
CA ARG A 141 4.63 -37.92 14.01
C ARG A 141 4.97 -38.44 12.62
N GLN A 142 5.37 -39.71 12.55
CA GLN A 142 5.72 -40.37 11.29
C GLN A 142 4.54 -40.27 10.30
N GLY A 143 4.78 -39.74 9.09
CA GLY A 143 3.75 -39.55 8.06
C GLY A 143 2.90 -38.28 8.20
N HIS A 144 3.16 -37.39 9.16
CA HIS A 144 2.43 -36.14 9.34
C HIS A 144 3.29 -34.89 9.02
N SER A 145 2.63 -33.81 8.62
CA SER A 145 3.26 -32.49 8.44
C SER A 145 3.84 -31.98 9.78
N ARG A 146 4.85 -31.12 9.72
CA ARG A 146 5.33 -30.39 10.92
C ARG A 146 4.20 -29.54 11.49
N GLU A 147 4.02 -29.62 12.79
CA GLU A 147 3.03 -28.82 13.52
C GLU A 147 3.72 -27.95 14.57
N ALA A 148 3.14 -26.79 14.84
CA ALA A 148 3.59 -25.90 15.91
C ALA A 148 2.42 -25.50 16.81
N VAL A 149 2.75 -25.05 18.02
CA VAL A 149 1.81 -24.45 18.97
C VAL A 149 2.21 -23.00 19.21
N VAL A 150 1.26 -22.08 19.13
CA VAL A 150 1.47 -20.68 19.51
C VAL A 150 1.62 -20.62 21.04
N THR A 151 2.75 -20.10 21.50
CA THR A 151 3.03 -19.91 22.92
C THR A 151 2.76 -18.50 23.38
N GLU A 152 2.87 -17.52 22.46
CA GLU A 152 2.68 -16.12 22.77
C GLU A 152 2.28 -15.35 21.52
N VAL A 153 1.36 -14.39 21.64
CA VAL A 153 1.07 -13.39 20.63
C VAL A 153 1.94 -12.17 20.95
N LEU A 154 2.91 -11.88 20.10
CA LEU A 154 3.89 -10.80 20.29
C LEU A 154 3.31 -9.44 19.91
N GLU A 155 2.64 -9.41 18.75
CA GLU A 155 1.99 -8.22 18.22
C GLU A 155 0.68 -8.63 17.57
N SER A 156 -0.42 -8.00 17.96
CA SER A 156 -1.70 -8.18 17.29
C SER A 156 -1.92 -7.10 16.25
N ARG A 157 -2.17 -7.51 15.02
CA ARG A 157 -2.45 -6.60 13.91
C ARG A 157 -3.87 -6.03 13.98
N ASN A 158 -4.78 -6.73 14.60
CA ASN A 158 -6.20 -6.41 14.59
C ASN A 158 -6.80 -6.66 15.97
N ASP A 159 -6.83 -5.63 16.79
CA ASP A 159 -7.43 -5.69 18.13
C ASP A 159 -8.87 -5.15 18.19
N SER A 160 -9.36 -4.63 17.06
CA SER A 160 -10.69 -4.04 16.91
C SER A 160 -11.51 -4.75 15.86
N PHE A 161 -12.78 -4.99 16.14
CA PHE A 161 -13.72 -5.70 15.29
C PHE A 161 -14.97 -4.88 15.07
N VAL A 162 -15.51 -4.95 13.88
CA VAL A 162 -16.75 -4.29 13.49
C VAL A 162 -17.84 -5.33 13.33
N GLY A 163 -19.04 -5.00 13.77
CA GLY A 163 -20.19 -5.88 13.64
C GLY A 163 -21.47 -5.22 14.13
N GLU A 164 -22.53 -6.01 14.17
CA GLU A 164 -23.84 -5.61 14.67
C GLU A 164 -23.98 -5.99 16.14
N LEU A 165 -24.48 -5.06 16.95
CA LEU A 165 -24.81 -5.33 18.34
C LEU A 165 -26.13 -6.07 18.47
N LYS A 166 -26.13 -7.17 19.22
CA LYS A 166 -27.32 -7.88 19.66
C LYS A 166 -27.37 -7.81 21.18
N VAL A 167 -28.21 -6.92 21.69
CA VAL A 167 -28.26 -6.57 23.11
C VAL A 167 -29.34 -7.37 23.82
N ASP A 168 -28.97 -7.98 24.96
CA ASP A 168 -29.86 -8.62 25.93
C ASP A 168 -29.91 -7.77 27.24
N ARG A 169 -30.67 -8.21 28.23
CA ARG A 169 -30.88 -7.48 29.50
C ARG A 169 -29.59 -7.11 30.24
N ASN A 170 -28.60 -8.03 30.28
CA ASN A 170 -27.38 -7.89 31.09
C ASN A 170 -26.09 -7.94 30.28
N PHE A 171 -26.13 -8.26 28.99
CA PHE A 171 -24.97 -8.39 28.12
C PHE A 171 -25.37 -8.11 26.67
N ALA A 172 -24.39 -8.07 25.81
CA ALA A 172 -24.58 -8.05 24.35
C ALA A 172 -23.58 -8.98 23.68
N PHE A 173 -23.86 -9.30 22.42
CA PHE A 173 -22.90 -9.88 21.50
C PHE A 173 -22.66 -8.91 20.35
N LEU A 174 -21.42 -8.83 19.88
CA LEU A 174 -21.11 -8.29 18.57
C LEU A 174 -21.11 -9.45 17.58
N ILE A 175 -22.04 -9.42 16.66
CA ILE A 175 -22.11 -10.38 15.55
C ILE A 175 -21.21 -9.84 14.45
N THR A 176 -20.09 -10.52 14.20
CA THR A 176 -19.11 -10.08 13.21
C THR A 176 -19.03 -11.07 12.04
N ASN A 177 -18.90 -10.53 10.83
CA ASN A 177 -18.61 -11.30 9.61
C ASN A 177 -17.10 -11.41 9.33
N SER A 178 -16.26 -10.97 10.27
CA SER A 178 -14.82 -10.97 10.10
C SER A 178 -14.29 -12.39 9.81
N ARG A 179 -13.42 -12.49 8.83
CA ARG A 179 -12.75 -13.75 8.48
C ARG A 179 -11.69 -14.15 9.51
N SER A 180 -11.23 -13.20 10.31
CA SER A 180 -10.18 -13.40 11.32
C SER A 180 -10.71 -13.91 12.65
N LEU A 181 -12.04 -13.84 12.88
CA LEU A 181 -12.67 -14.27 14.12
C LEU A 181 -13.78 -15.29 13.84
N ALA A 182 -13.70 -16.47 14.43
CA ALA A 182 -14.67 -17.55 14.21
C ALA A 182 -15.85 -17.54 15.22
N ALA A 183 -15.85 -16.60 16.16
CA ALA A 183 -16.85 -16.52 17.23
C ALA A 183 -17.30 -15.08 17.45
N ASP A 184 -18.57 -14.93 17.89
CA ASP A 184 -19.11 -13.63 18.28
C ASP A 184 -18.44 -13.13 19.55
N ILE A 185 -18.31 -11.80 19.70
CA ILE A 185 -17.64 -11.17 20.84
C ILE A 185 -18.68 -10.90 21.93
N PHE A 186 -18.45 -11.45 23.12
CA PHE A 186 -19.29 -11.20 24.30
C PHE A 186 -18.97 -9.83 24.90
N ILE A 187 -20.00 -9.02 25.18
CA ILE A 187 -19.86 -7.66 25.69
C ILE A 187 -20.65 -7.54 26.99
N PRO A 188 -19.99 -7.46 28.16
CA PRO A 188 -20.63 -7.13 29.41
C PRO A 188 -21.33 -5.76 29.36
N LYS A 189 -22.46 -5.60 30.01
CA LYS A 189 -23.25 -4.36 30.01
C LYS A 189 -22.43 -3.11 30.35
N LYS A 190 -21.47 -3.22 31.27
CA LYS A 190 -20.55 -2.13 31.64
C LYS A 190 -19.67 -1.63 30.48
N PHE A 191 -19.49 -2.44 29.44
CA PHE A 191 -18.66 -2.14 28.26
C PHE A 191 -19.48 -1.81 27.01
N LEU A 192 -20.80 -1.72 27.12
CA LEU A 192 -21.71 -1.53 25.98
C LEU A 192 -21.77 -0.08 25.45
N LYS A 193 -21.32 0.91 26.21
CA LYS A 193 -21.30 2.34 25.79
C LYS A 193 -22.67 2.88 25.32
N GLY A 194 -23.77 2.31 25.81
CA GLY A 194 -25.12 2.72 25.42
C GLY A 194 -25.64 2.16 24.10
N GLY A 195 -24.91 1.26 23.46
CA GLY A 195 -25.33 0.63 22.21
C GLY A 195 -26.63 -0.14 22.32
N LYS A 196 -27.37 -0.21 21.23
CA LYS A 196 -28.67 -0.87 21.11
C LYS A 196 -28.59 -2.01 20.10
N THR A 197 -29.56 -2.91 20.14
CA THR A 197 -29.70 -3.97 19.11
C THR A 197 -29.89 -3.34 17.74
N GLY A 198 -29.12 -3.82 16.75
CA GLY A 198 -29.11 -3.29 15.39
C GLY A 198 -28.10 -2.16 15.15
N ASP A 199 -27.37 -1.70 16.18
CA ASP A 199 -26.31 -0.72 15.99
C ASP A 199 -25.04 -1.41 15.43
N LYS A 200 -24.41 -0.79 14.46
CA LYS A 200 -23.03 -1.09 14.04
C LYS A 200 -22.06 -0.51 15.06
N ALA A 201 -21.11 -1.29 15.52
CA ALA A 201 -20.16 -0.85 16.53
C ALA A 201 -18.75 -1.37 16.27
N VAL A 202 -17.77 -0.61 16.73
CA VAL A 202 -16.37 -1.01 16.82
C VAL A 202 -16.13 -1.53 18.23
N VAL A 203 -15.64 -2.76 18.33
CA VAL A 203 -15.38 -3.45 19.60
C VAL A 203 -13.94 -3.89 19.66
N LYS A 204 -13.26 -3.55 20.75
CA LYS A 204 -11.91 -4.02 21.04
C LYS A 204 -11.98 -5.21 22.00
N ILE A 205 -11.24 -6.29 21.70
CA ILE A 205 -11.09 -7.42 22.61
C ILE A 205 -10.25 -6.97 23.80
N VAL A 206 -10.76 -7.20 25.00
CA VAL A 206 -10.06 -6.88 26.26
C VAL A 206 -9.55 -8.12 26.97
N GLU A 207 -10.16 -9.29 26.72
CA GLU A 207 -9.78 -10.55 27.33
C GLU A 207 -10.30 -11.72 26.48
N TRP A 208 -9.54 -12.79 26.40
CA TRP A 208 -10.01 -14.05 25.82
C TRP A 208 -9.68 -15.20 26.77
N PRO A 209 -10.63 -15.61 27.63
CA PRO A 209 -10.40 -16.71 28.56
C PRO A 209 -10.12 -18.02 27.81
N GLN A 210 -9.15 -18.80 28.28
CA GLN A 210 -8.69 -20.03 27.60
C GLN A 210 -9.81 -21.06 27.35
N ASP A 211 -10.76 -21.14 28.27
CA ASP A 211 -11.89 -22.07 28.19
C ASP A 211 -13.13 -21.49 27.49
N SER A 212 -13.07 -20.23 27.05
CA SER A 212 -14.20 -19.56 26.39
C SER A 212 -14.09 -19.64 24.88
N LYS A 213 -15.22 -19.93 24.22
CA LYS A 213 -15.31 -19.85 22.76
C LYS A 213 -15.38 -18.41 22.27
N SER A 214 -15.94 -17.50 23.07
CA SER A 214 -16.14 -16.10 22.74
C SER A 214 -15.18 -15.22 23.51
N PRO A 215 -14.48 -14.28 22.87
CA PRO A 215 -13.70 -13.26 23.56
C PRO A 215 -14.62 -12.25 24.26
N ILE A 216 -14.08 -11.57 25.26
CA ILE A 216 -14.74 -10.46 25.95
C ILE A 216 -14.30 -9.17 25.30
N GLY A 217 -15.27 -8.38 24.82
CA GLY A 217 -15.04 -7.10 24.16
C GLY A 217 -15.59 -5.90 24.91
N LYS A 218 -15.07 -4.74 24.53
CA LYS A 218 -15.53 -3.43 24.95
C LYS A 218 -15.88 -2.60 23.72
N VAL A 219 -17.08 -2.00 23.67
CA VAL A 219 -17.46 -1.06 22.62
C VAL A 219 -16.55 0.17 22.71
N VAL A 220 -15.83 0.42 21.63
CA VAL A 220 -15.00 1.62 21.46
C VAL A 220 -15.84 2.73 20.86
N ASP A 221 -16.63 2.40 19.81
CA ASP A 221 -17.47 3.37 19.13
C ASP A 221 -18.75 2.75 18.60
N ILE A 222 -19.80 3.59 18.45
CA ILE A 222 -21.08 3.25 17.84
C ILE A 222 -21.19 4.05 16.56
N LEU A 223 -21.27 3.37 15.43
CA LEU A 223 -21.18 3.98 14.10
C LEU A 223 -22.55 4.46 13.56
N GLY A 224 -23.62 3.94 14.10
CA GLY A 224 -25.00 4.20 13.68
C GLY A 224 -25.80 2.91 13.56
N HIS A 225 -27.03 3.00 13.05
CA HIS A 225 -27.90 1.84 12.88
C HIS A 225 -27.58 1.08 11.59
N GLN A 226 -27.73 -0.24 11.63
CA GLN A 226 -27.51 -1.10 10.46
C GLN A 226 -28.40 -0.67 9.28
N GLY A 227 -27.80 -0.61 8.08
CA GLY A 227 -28.48 -0.16 6.85
C GLY A 227 -28.47 1.35 6.62
N GLU A 228 -28.02 2.15 7.59
CA GLU A 228 -27.73 3.55 7.34
C GLU A 228 -26.42 3.67 6.55
N ASN A 229 -26.44 4.41 5.43
CA ASN A 229 -25.27 4.53 4.56
C ASN A 229 -24.02 4.98 5.32
N ASN A 230 -24.15 5.99 6.18
CA ASN A 230 -23.03 6.48 6.98
C ASN A 230 -22.45 5.42 7.93
N ALA A 231 -23.31 4.65 8.59
CA ALA A 231 -22.89 3.58 9.50
C ALA A 231 -22.16 2.46 8.74
N GLU A 232 -22.66 2.08 7.57
CA GLU A 232 -22.03 1.04 6.73
C GLU A 232 -20.67 1.51 6.19
N MET A 233 -20.55 2.77 5.73
CA MET A 233 -19.27 3.32 5.26
C MET A 233 -18.24 3.42 6.39
N CYS A 234 -18.61 3.91 7.56
CA CYS A 234 -17.75 3.93 8.75
C CYS A 234 -17.36 2.51 9.19
N ALA A 235 -18.27 1.55 9.05
CA ALA A 235 -18.01 0.14 9.36
C ALA A 235 -16.94 -0.44 8.42
N ILE A 236 -17.04 -0.17 7.12
CA ILE A 236 -16.02 -0.58 6.13
C ILE A 236 -14.65 0.03 6.49
N LEU A 237 -14.61 1.33 6.75
CA LEU A 237 -13.34 2.00 7.13
C LEU A 237 -12.72 1.37 8.38
N ALA A 238 -13.54 1.17 9.42
CA ALA A 238 -13.08 0.57 10.67
C ALA A 238 -12.63 -0.89 10.50
N GLU A 239 -13.28 -1.68 9.63
CA GLU A 239 -12.88 -3.07 9.32
C GLU A 239 -11.49 -3.14 8.68
N TYR A 240 -11.13 -2.12 7.88
CA TYR A 240 -9.81 -2.01 7.27
C TYR A 240 -8.81 -1.22 8.12
N ASN A 241 -9.14 -0.90 9.39
CA ASN A 241 -8.35 -0.06 10.28
C ASN A 241 -8.04 1.34 9.70
N LEU A 242 -8.96 1.87 8.89
CA LEU A 242 -8.87 3.21 8.33
C LEU A 242 -9.59 4.20 9.26
N PRO A 243 -9.03 5.39 9.48
CA PRO A 243 -9.69 6.41 10.28
C PRO A 243 -10.93 6.93 9.56
N TYR A 244 -12.04 7.08 10.28
CA TYR A 244 -13.32 7.59 9.78
C TYR A 244 -13.73 8.94 10.41
N SER A 245 -12.93 9.43 11.35
CA SER A 245 -13.10 10.75 12.00
C SER A 245 -11.73 11.32 12.37
N TYR A 246 -11.67 12.63 12.60
CA TYR A 246 -10.50 13.29 13.16
C TYR A 246 -10.59 13.39 14.69
N PRO A 247 -9.45 13.33 15.39
CA PRO A 247 -9.41 13.75 16.78
C PRO A 247 -9.79 15.24 16.92
N GLU A 248 -10.64 15.58 17.86
CA GLU A 248 -11.15 16.95 18.07
C GLU A 248 -10.02 18.00 18.15
N LYS A 249 -8.91 17.66 18.80
CA LYS A 249 -7.75 18.57 18.91
C LYS A 249 -7.09 18.86 17.56
N VAL A 250 -7.16 17.93 16.60
CA VAL A 250 -6.62 18.12 15.25
C VAL A 250 -7.53 19.05 14.45
N GLU A 251 -8.85 18.88 14.56
CA GLU A 251 -9.83 19.76 13.93
C GLU A 251 -9.71 21.18 14.49
N GLN A 252 -9.66 21.34 15.83
CA GLN A 252 -9.43 22.62 16.47
C GLN A 252 -8.12 23.29 16.03
N ALA A 253 -7.05 22.53 15.87
CA ALA A 253 -5.78 23.06 15.38
C ALA A 253 -5.88 23.56 13.94
N ALA A 254 -6.58 22.83 13.07
CA ALA A 254 -6.85 23.25 11.70
C ALA A 254 -7.74 24.50 11.65
N ASP A 255 -8.77 24.57 12.50
CA ASP A 255 -9.68 25.71 12.59
C ASP A 255 -8.99 27.00 13.02
N ASN A 256 -7.95 26.89 13.79
CA ASN A 256 -7.17 28.04 14.25
C ASN A 256 -6.19 28.60 13.19
N ILE A 257 -6.00 27.92 12.06
CA ILE A 257 -5.14 28.41 10.99
C ILE A 257 -5.81 29.61 10.28
N PRO A 258 -5.14 30.77 10.19
CA PRO A 258 -5.69 31.95 9.51
C PRO A 258 -5.93 31.69 8.01
N VAL A 259 -7.03 32.20 7.49
CA VAL A 259 -7.35 32.14 6.06
C VAL A 259 -6.51 33.15 5.25
N GLU A 260 -6.28 34.32 5.84
CA GLU A 260 -5.55 35.40 5.19
C GLU A 260 -4.05 35.10 5.07
N ILE A 261 -3.49 35.32 3.89
CA ILE A 261 -2.06 35.19 3.63
C ILE A 261 -1.41 36.54 3.96
N PRO A 262 -0.42 36.58 4.88
CA PRO A 262 0.25 37.83 5.23
C PRO A 262 0.92 38.50 4.03
N ALA A 263 0.81 39.83 3.93
CA ALA A 263 1.42 40.58 2.82
C ALA A 263 2.95 40.38 2.72
N GLU A 264 3.60 40.09 3.84
CA GLU A 264 5.03 39.77 3.85
C GLU A 264 5.32 38.44 3.13
N GLU A 265 4.48 37.44 3.33
CA GLU A 265 4.60 36.14 2.66
C GLU A 265 4.35 36.28 1.16
N ILE A 266 3.34 37.05 0.75
CA ILE A 266 3.08 37.35 -0.66
C ILE A 266 4.34 37.99 -1.32
N ARG A 267 4.99 38.94 -0.64
CA ARG A 267 6.19 39.61 -1.16
C ARG A 267 7.42 38.69 -1.32
N ARG A 268 7.47 37.60 -0.62
CA ARG A 268 8.57 36.63 -0.72
C ARG A 268 8.42 35.65 -1.87
N ARG A 269 7.21 35.58 -2.46
CA ARG A 269 6.86 34.62 -3.50
C ARG A 269 6.91 35.26 -4.88
N GLU A 270 7.13 34.45 -5.91
CA GLU A 270 6.91 34.91 -7.29
C GLU A 270 5.41 35.12 -7.52
N ASP A 271 5.08 36.27 -8.11
CA ASP A 271 3.69 36.66 -8.32
C ASP A 271 3.16 36.18 -9.67
N PHE A 272 2.20 35.26 -9.59
CA PHE A 272 1.47 34.71 -10.75
C PHE A 272 -0.01 35.06 -10.75
N ARG A 273 -0.44 36.05 -9.94
CA ARG A 273 -1.85 36.46 -9.86
C ARG A 273 -2.40 37.06 -11.15
N ASP A 274 -1.51 37.63 -11.98
CA ASP A 274 -1.86 38.20 -13.27
C ASP A 274 -1.70 37.20 -14.44
N ALA A 275 -1.23 35.98 -14.19
CA ALA A 275 -1.15 34.93 -15.19
C ALA A 275 -2.51 34.24 -15.34
N VAL A 276 -2.95 33.98 -16.58
CA VAL A 276 -4.15 33.15 -16.78
C VAL A 276 -3.90 31.77 -16.16
N THR A 277 -4.65 31.48 -15.12
CA THR A 277 -4.50 30.26 -14.29
C THR A 277 -5.86 29.62 -14.11
N PHE A 278 -5.93 28.30 -14.21
CA PHE A 278 -7.15 27.54 -13.96
C PHE A 278 -6.85 26.14 -13.45
N THR A 279 -7.83 25.55 -12.80
CA THR A 279 -7.86 24.14 -12.41
C THR A 279 -8.76 23.35 -13.36
N ILE A 280 -8.48 22.04 -13.55
CA ILE A 280 -9.31 21.12 -14.35
C ILE A 280 -9.48 19.85 -13.54
N ASP A 281 -10.68 19.65 -12.98
CA ASP A 281 -10.94 18.66 -11.96
C ASP A 281 -12.23 17.87 -12.20
N PRO A 282 -12.47 16.75 -11.49
CA PRO A 282 -13.78 16.11 -11.46
C PRO A 282 -14.87 17.08 -10.98
N ARG A 283 -16.11 16.87 -11.43
CA ARG A 283 -17.25 17.74 -11.09
C ARG A 283 -17.47 17.86 -9.58
N ASP A 284 -17.33 16.78 -8.86
CA ASP A 284 -17.55 16.63 -7.43
C ASP A 284 -16.33 16.99 -6.57
N ALA A 285 -15.18 17.30 -7.17
CA ALA A 285 -13.98 17.72 -6.45
C ALA A 285 -14.19 19.02 -5.69
N LYS A 286 -13.61 19.09 -4.49
CA LYS A 286 -13.54 20.27 -3.61
C LYS A 286 -12.11 20.64 -3.25
N ASP A 287 -11.19 19.70 -3.43
CA ASP A 287 -9.76 19.75 -3.15
C ASP A 287 -9.01 19.97 -4.47
N PHE A 288 -8.87 21.24 -4.89
CA PHE A 288 -8.13 21.59 -6.10
C PHE A 288 -6.66 21.69 -5.76
N ASP A 289 -5.94 20.57 -5.86
CA ASP A 289 -4.54 20.47 -5.43
C ASP A 289 -3.57 21.04 -6.45
N ASP A 290 -3.95 21.10 -7.72
CA ASP A 290 -3.12 21.56 -8.82
C ASP A 290 -3.83 22.56 -9.73
N ALA A 291 -3.04 23.50 -10.27
CA ALA A 291 -3.48 24.47 -11.26
C ALA A 291 -2.43 24.63 -12.36
N ILE A 292 -2.87 25.02 -13.53
CA ILE A 292 -1.99 25.30 -14.67
C ILE A 292 -2.17 26.75 -15.08
N SER A 293 -1.04 27.49 -15.21
CA SER A 293 -1.03 28.82 -15.78
C SER A 293 -0.35 28.82 -17.13
N ILE A 294 -0.77 29.76 -17.99
CA ILE A 294 -0.13 29.98 -19.26
C ILE A 294 -0.09 31.47 -19.59
N ARG A 295 1.02 31.93 -20.13
CA ARG A 295 1.14 33.23 -20.74
C ARG A 295 2.10 33.21 -21.92
N ARG A 296 1.83 34.09 -22.92
CA ARG A 296 2.72 34.25 -24.06
C ARG A 296 3.88 35.16 -23.67
N ILE A 297 5.12 34.70 -23.90
CA ILE A 297 6.32 35.49 -23.66
C ILE A 297 6.69 36.18 -24.96
N SER A 298 6.55 37.54 -25.06
CA SER A 298 7.07 38.30 -26.19
C SER A 298 8.59 38.36 -26.07
N GLY A 299 9.33 38.12 -27.18
CA GLY A 299 10.80 38.06 -27.21
C GLY A 299 11.57 39.35 -26.85
N LYS A 300 10.88 40.39 -26.35
CA LYS A 300 11.45 41.60 -25.76
C LYS A 300 10.85 41.76 -24.36
N GLY A 301 11.57 41.33 -23.37
CA GLY A 301 11.23 41.58 -21.97
C GLY A 301 10.63 40.37 -21.27
N LEU A 302 11.47 39.42 -20.88
CA LEU A 302 11.16 38.55 -19.75
C LEU A 302 10.95 39.46 -18.53
N PRO A 303 9.90 39.27 -17.72
CA PRO A 303 9.82 39.92 -16.43
C PRO A 303 11.09 39.61 -15.67
N LEU A 304 11.66 40.62 -15.01
CA LEU A 304 12.87 40.50 -14.20
C LEU A 304 12.62 39.52 -13.05
N SER A 305 12.74 38.22 -13.34
CA SER A 305 13.02 37.22 -12.31
C SER A 305 14.46 37.46 -11.86
N THR A 306 14.68 37.60 -10.56
CA THR A 306 16.01 37.81 -9.96
C THR A 306 16.95 36.61 -10.16
N ALA A 307 16.46 35.51 -10.68
CA ALA A 307 17.23 34.36 -11.16
C ALA A 307 17.39 34.48 -12.70
N ARG A 308 18.46 35.10 -13.15
CA ARG A 308 18.81 35.18 -14.59
C ARG A 308 18.83 33.77 -15.18
N PRO A 309 17.98 33.44 -16.18
CA PRO A 309 18.12 32.21 -16.95
C PRO A 309 19.49 32.22 -17.64
N LYS A 310 20.24 31.15 -17.52
CA LYS A 310 21.61 31.04 -18.08
C LYS A 310 21.65 30.96 -19.60
N THR A 311 20.48 30.95 -20.28
CA THR A 311 20.37 30.93 -21.71
C THR A 311 19.19 31.79 -22.13
N THR A 312 19.47 32.98 -22.70
CA THR A 312 18.51 33.81 -23.43
C THR A 312 18.16 33.13 -24.75
N SER A 313 17.29 32.12 -24.73
CA SER A 313 16.78 31.54 -25.94
C SER A 313 15.69 32.47 -26.48
N SER A 314 15.97 33.17 -27.58
CA SER A 314 15.01 33.98 -28.33
C SER A 314 13.85 33.18 -28.95
N LYS A 315 13.72 31.90 -28.60
CA LYS A 315 12.77 30.91 -29.15
C LYS A 315 11.69 30.49 -28.19
N ALA A 316 11.72 30.89 -26.92
CA ALA A 316 10.63 30.60 -25.98
C ALA A 316 9.41 31.44 -26.36
N VAL A 317 8.26 30.81 -26.47
CA VAL A 317 6.99 31.45 -26.86
C VAL A 317 6.00 31.42 -25.69
N TRP A 318 6.03 30.36 -24.92
CA TRP A 318 5.09 30.10 -23.84
C TRP A 318 5.81 29.94 -22.51
N GLU A 319 5.29 30.57 -21.47
CA GLU A 319 5.58 30.27 -20.10
C GLU A 319 4.38 29.52 -19.54
N VAL A 320 4.62 28.28 -19.05
CA VAL A 320 3.60 27.44 -18.45
C VAL A 320 4.00 27.15 -17.01
N GLY A 321 3.13 27.50 -16.07
CA GLY A 321 3.29 27.19 -14.66
C GLY A 321 2.47 25.96 -14.29
N VAL A 322 3.09 25.02 -13.58
CA VAL A 322 2.42 23.91 -12.90
C VAL A 322 2.49 24.22 -11.43
N HIS A 323 1.35 24.54 -10.84
CA HIS A 323 1.23 25.03 -9.47
C HIS A 323 0.61 23.94 -8.60
N ILE A 324 1.29 23.57 -7.53
CA ILE A 324 0.79 22.61 -6.53
C ILE A 324 0.56 23.37 -5.22
N ALA A 325 -0.55 23.15 -4.57
CA ALA A 325 -0.87 23.75 -3.28
C ALA A 325 0.31 23.59 -2.29
N ASP A 326 0.77 24.70 -1.71
CA ASP A 326 1.89 24.70 -0.75
C ASP A 326 1.40 24.30 0.64
N VAL A 327 1.10 23.01 0.81
CA VAL A 327 0.65 22.45 2.09
C VAL A 327 1.66 22.71 3.20
N SER A 328 2.97 22.71 2.88
CA SER A 328 4.05 22.93 3.84
C SER A 328 4.09 24.35 4.41
N TYR A 329 3.39 25.28 3.79
CA TYR A 329 3.16 26.61 4.34
C TYR A 329 2.27 26.56 5.59
N TYR A 330 1.24 25.71 5.60
CA TYR A 330 0.24 25.61 6.66
C TYR A 330 0.60 24.53 7.69
N VAL A 331 1.07 23.36 7.25
CA VAL A 331 1.38 22.21 8.10
C VAL A 331 2.89 22.16 8.34
N LYS A 332 3.29 22.18 9.62
CA LYS A 332 4.71 22.17 10.01
C LYS A 332 5.09 20.81 10.53
N GLU A 333 6.33 20.40 10.20
CA GLU A 333 6.90 19.13 10.64
C GLU A 333 6.79 18.96 12.16
N GLY A 334 6.18 17.85 12.59
CA GLY A 334 6.01 17.49 13.99
C GLY A 334 4.87 18.19 14.72
N ASP A 335 4.06 19.04 14.08
CA ASP A 335 2.84 19.58 14.68
C ASP A 335 1.75 18.50 14.81
N ILE A 336 0.62 18.85 15.43
CA ILE A 336 -0.46 17.88 15.67
C ILE A 336 -1.11 17.41 14.37
N ILE A 337 -1.19 18.28 13.36
CA ILE A 337 -1.80 17.98 12.07
C ILE A 337 -0.85 17.07 11.26
N ASP A 338 0.45 17.37 11.26
CA ASP A 338 1.47 16.57 10.59
C ASP A 338 1.51 15.13 11.16
N ARG A 339 1.47 14.99 12.49
CA ARG A 339 1.42 13.66 13.11
C ARG A 339 0.18 12.87 12.75
N GLU A 340 -0.98 13.52 12.68
CA GLU A 340 -2.21 12.86 12.24
C GLU A 340 -2.14 12.48 10.77
N ALA A 341 -1.65 13.38 9.91
CA ALA A 341 -1.44 13.09 8.49
C ALA A 341 -0.45 11.96 8.26
N TYR A 342 0.63 11.90 9.05
CA TYR A 342 1.59 10.79 9.02
C TYR A 342 0.94 9.46 9.37
N ASN A 343 0.08 9.43 10.39
CA ASN A 343 -0.63 8.21 10.79
C ASN A 343 -1.65 7.76 9.72
N ARG A 344 -2.33 8.70 9.05
CA ARG A 344 -3.27 8.40 7.96
C ARG A 344 -2.55 7.96 6.69
N ALA A 345 -1.39 8.52 6.40
CA ALA A 345 -0.52 8.27 5.25
C ALA A 345 -1.11 8.63 3.88
N THR A 346 -2.42 8.60 3.71
CA THR A 346 -3.10 8.84 2.43
C THR A 346 -4.55 9.30 2.64
N SER A 347 -5.14 9.91 1.63
CA SER A 347 -6.60 10.07 1.54
C SER A 347 -7.24 8.79 1.03
N VAL A 348 -8.43 8.46 1.51
CA VAL A 348 -9.18 7.26 1.13
C VAL A 348 -10.45 7.69 0.40
N TYR A 349 -10.61 7.20 -0.83
CA TYR A 349 -11.75 7.52 -1.68
C TYR A 349 -12.75 6.37 -1.64
N LEU A 350 -13.92 6.61 -1.10
CA LEU A 350 -15.08 5.71 -1.14
C LEU A 350 -16.00 6.09 -2.30
N VAL A 351 -17.08 5.34 -2.47
CA VAL A 351 -18.02 5.58 -3.57
C VAL A 351 -18.73 6.92 -3.42
N ASP A 352 -19.09 7.29 -2.19
CA ASP A 352 -19.93 8.46 -1.86
C ASP A 352 -19.17 9.59 -1.17
N ARG A 353 -17.94 9.36 -0.73
CA ARG A 353 -17.16 10.35 0.03
C ARG A 353 -15.65 10.11 -0.03
N THR A 354 -14.91 11.14 0.32
CA THR A 354 -13.46 11.06 0.55
C THR A 354 -13.20 11.23 2.05
N ILE A 355 -12.32 10.38 2.59
CA ILE A 355 -11.74 10.55 3.93
C ILE A 355 -10.34 11.14 3.71
N PRO A 356 -10.16 12.44 3.87
CA PRO A 356 -8.92 13.08 3.49
C PRO A 356 -7.80 12.82 4.51
N MET A 357 -6.55 12.92 4.05
CA MET A 357 -5.36 12.82 4.90
C MET A 357 -5.24 14.02 5.83
N LEU A 358 -5.65 15.20 5.38
CA LEU A 358 -5.66 16.45 6.12
C LEU A 358 -7.10 16.89 6.45
N PRO A 359 -7.33 17.61 7.57
CA PRO A 359 -8.65 18.16 7.89
C PRO A 359 -9.26 18.95 6.73
N GLU A 360 -10.57 18.87 6.57
CA GLU A 360 -11.30 19.49 5.44
C GLU A 360 -11.03 20.99 5.28
N LYS A 361 -10.81 21.71 6.36
CA LYS A 361 -10.44 23.14 6.30
C LYS A 361 -9.12 23.34 5.54
N LEU A 362 -8.17 22.40 5.65
CA LEU A 362 -6.94 22.47 4.89
C LEU A 362 -7.18 22.05 3.43
N CYS A 363 -7.65 20.83 3.21
CA CYS A 363 -7.74 20.30 1.85
C CYS A 363 -8.80 21.00 0.99
N ASN A 364 -9.97 21.37 1.55
CA ASN A 364 -11.07 21.96 0.77
C ASN A 364 -11.08 23.51 0.76
N GLN A 365 -10.30 24.17 1.62
CA GLN A 365 -10.30 25.62 1.74
C GLN A 365 -8.90 26.24 1.60
N LEU A 366 -8.02 26.04 2.60
CA LEU A 366 -6.74 26.74 2.66
C LEU A 366 -5.80 26.34 1.53
N CYS A 367 -5.65 25.03 1.30
CA CYS A 367 -4.78 24.49 0.25
C CYS A 367 -5.47 24.43 -1.11
N SER A 368 -6.80 24.28 -1.17
CA SER A 368 -7.54 24.20 -2.43
C SER A 368 -7.36 25.47 -3.26
N LEU A 369 -6.88 25.34 -4.51
CA LEU A 369 -6.57 26.43 -5.43
C LEU A 369 -7.86 26.99 -6.06
N ARG A 370 -8.76 27.48 -5.22
CA ARG A 370 -10.11 27.89 -5.58
C ARG A 370 -10.11 29.13 -6.49
N GLN A 371 -11.12 29.18 -7.35
CA GLN A 371 -11.33 30.31 -8.26
C GLN A 371 -11.47 31.63 -7.50
N ASP A 372 -10.86 32.69 -8.04
CA ASP A 372 -10.88 34.07 -7.55
C ASP A 372 -10.25 34.28 -6.15
N GLU A 373 -9.63 33.28 -5.57
CA GLU A 373 -8.92 33.35 -4.29
C GLU A 373 -7.40 33.40 -4.49
N GLU A 374 -6.71 34.24 -3.69
CA GLU A 374 -5.25 34.21 -3.61
C GLU A 374 -4.81 32.96 -2.84
N LYS A 375 -3.90 32.20 -3.44
CA LYS A 375 -3.38 30.94 -2.89
C LYS A 375 -1.87 30.86 -2.99
N VAL A 376 -1.27 30.22 -2.00
CA VAL A 376 0.16 29.92 -2.02
C VAL A 376 0.38 28.56 -2.66
N ALA A 377 1.35 28.51 -3.58
CA ALA A 377 1.69 27.30 -4.29
C ALA A 377 3.21 27.09 -4.34
N TYR A 378 3.61 25.86 -4.57
CA TYR A 378 4.96 25.49 -4.97
C TYR A 378 4.91 25.07 -6.43
N SER A 379 5.66 25.76 -7.26
CA SER A 379 5.42 25.72 -8.71
C SER A 379 6.65 25.35 -9.49
N THR A 380 6.40 24.66 -10.62
CA THR A 380 7.40 24.43 -11.66
C THR A 380 7.04 25.29 -12.87
N ILE A 381 7.91 26.22 -13.20
CA ILE A 381 7.70 27.19 -14.30
C ILE A 381 8.53 26.75 -15.49
N PHE A 382 7.89 26.55 -16.62
CA PHE A 382 8.50 26.08 -17.86
C PHE A 382 8.46 27.15 -18.94
N HIS A 383 9.57 27.33 -19.66
CA HIS A 383 9.62 28.08 -20.88
C HIS A 383 9.65 27.14 -22.08
N LEU A 384 8.60 27.12 -22.87
CA LEU A 384 8.38 26.21 -23.97
C LEU A 384 8.38 26.95 -25.31
N ASN A 385 8.85 26.27 -26.36
CA ASN A 385 8.62 26.72 -27.74
C ASN A 385 7.34 26.10 -28.34
N GLU A 386 6.97 26.49 -29.54
CA GLU A 386 5.78 25.95 -30.23
C GLU A 386 5.86 24.45 -30.57
N ARG A 387 7.04 23.84 -30.45
CA ARG A 387 7.25 22.39 -30.63
C ARG A 387 7.13 21.58 -29.32
N GLY A 388 6.73 22.23 -28.22
CA GLY A 388 6.68 21.60 -26.90
C GLY A 388 8.06 21.25 -26.33
N GLU A 389 9.14 21.89 -26.84
CA GLU A 389 10.48 21.70 -26.29
C GLU A 389 10.66 22.60 -25.07
N VAL A 390 11.03 22.05 -23.93
CA VAL A 390 11.40 22.81 -22.72
C VAL A 390 12.78 23.40 -22.93
N LEU A 391 12.86 24.71 -22.99
CA LEU A 391 14.10 25.46 -23.20
C LEU A 391 14.76 25.84 -21.88
N ASP A 392 13.95 26.16 -20.89
CA ASP A 392 14.37 26.48 -19.53
C ASP A 392 13.24 26.18 -18.54
N TRP A 393 13.57 26.01 -17.25
CA TRP A 393 12.60 25.84 -16.20
C TRP A 393 13.20 26.10 -14.82
N HIS A 394 12.36 26.47 -13.85
CA HIS A 394 12.76 26.65 -12.46
C HIS A 394 11.65 26.26 -11.48
N LEU A 395 12.03 26.14 -10.21
CA LEU A 395 11.10 25.92 -9.10
C LEU A 395 10.98 27.21 -8.30
N ALA A 396 9.75 27.54 -7.91
CA ALA A 396 9.46 28.73 -7.12
C ALA A 396 8.34 28.49 -6.11
N HIS A 397 8.43 29.16 -4.96
CA HIS A 397 7.27 29.45 -4.15
C HIS A 397 6.51 30.59 -4.78
N THR A 398 5.25 30.38 -5.12
CA THR A 398 4.43 31.34 -5.86
C THR A 398 3.20 31.75 -5.06
N VAL A 399 2.63 32.90 -5.42
CA VAL A 399 1.26 33.26 -5.13
C VAL A 399 0.50 33.30 -6.44
N ILE A 400 -0.63 32.62 -6.49
CA ILE A 400 -1.49 32.52 -7.66
C ILE A 400 -2.90 33.00 -7.33
N ARG A 401 -3.69 33.28 -8.36
CA ARG A 401 -5.13 33.48 -8.30
C ARG A 401 -5.75 32.76 -9.50
N SER A 402 -6.47 31.67 -9.24
CA SER A 402 -7.15 30.93 -10.30
C SER A 402 -8.27 31.76 -10.91
N ASN A 403 -8.26 31.95 -12.24
CA ASN A 403 -9.30 32.66 -12.96
C ASN A 403 -10.57 31.85 -13.14
N ARG A 404 -10.42 30.52 -13.27
CA ARG A 404 -11.55 29.61 -13.46
C ARG A 404 -11.27 28.22 -12.98
N ARG A 405 -12.31 27.57 -12.44
CA ARG A 405 -12.34 26.14 -12.23
C ARG A 405 -13.11 25.50 -13.38
N PHE A 406 -12.47 24.62 -14.15
CA PHE A 406 -13.11 23.76 -15.13
C PHE A 406 -13.38 22.39 -14.57
N THR A 407 -14.49 21.78 -15.00
CA THR A 407 -14.59 20.32 -14.96
C THR A 407 -13.87 19.71 -16.17
N TYR A 408 -13.48 18.43 -16.07
CA TYR A 408 -12.92 17.73 -17.22
C TYR A 408 -13.85 17.76 -18.43
N GLU A 409 -15.17 17.68 -18.20
CA GLU A 409 -16.21 17.69 -19.20
C GLU A 409 -16.29 19.05 -19.92
N GLU A 410 -16.23 20.15 -19.16
CA GLU A 410 -16.23 21.51 -19.73
C GLU A 410 -14.99 21.75 -20.56
N ALA A 411 -13.81 21.41 -20.03
CA ALA A 411 -12.55 21.57 -20.76
C ALA A 411 -12.54 20.72 -22.03
N GLN A 412 -13.01 19.48 -21.96
CA GLN A 412 -13.10 18.58 -23.11
C GLN A 412 -14.05 19.14 -24.19
N TYR A 413 -15.22 19.65 -23.80
CA TYR A 413 -16.18 20.25 -24.72
C TYR A 413 -15.58 21.44 -25.44
N ILE A 414 -14.88 22.34 -24.73
CA ILE A 414 -14.21 23.50 -25.36
C ILE A 414 -13.17 23.04 -26.39
N LEU A 415 -12.37 22.00 -26.08
CA LEU A 415 -11.40 21.43 -27.00
C LEU A 415 -12.06 20.85 -28.26
N GLU A 416 -13.18 20.15 -28.11
CA GLU A 416 -13.95 19.58 -29.22
C GLU A 416 -14.55 20.67 -30.11
N GLN A 417 -15.15 21.72 -29.56
CA GLN A 417 -15.70 22.83 -30.31
C GLN A 417 -14.63 23.62 -31.11
N ASN A 418 -13.38 23.59 -30.66
CA ASN A 418 -12.24 24.20 -31.33
C ASN A 418 -11.48 23.25 -32.28
N GLY A 419 -12.00 22.02 -32.50
CA GLY A 419 -11.41 21.02 -33.40
C GLY A 419 -10.10 20.43 -32.89
N GLU A 420 -9.80 20.54 -31.59
CA GLU A 420 -8.56 20.08 -30.98
C GLU A 420 -8.70 18.67 -30.34
N ALA A 421 -9.91 18.20 -30.17
CA ALA A 421 -10.24 16.86 -29.69
C ALA A 421 -11.30 16.24 -30.59
N SER A 422 -11.27 14.93 -30.75
CA SER A 422 -12.35 14.21 -31.41
C SER A 422 -13.53 14.09 -30.44
N ALA A 423 -14.73 14.38 -30.94
CA ALA A 423 -15.95 13.99 -30.22
C ALA A 423 -15.86 12.50 -29.93
N ALA A 424 -16.08 12.12 -28.69
CA ALA A 424 -16.05 10.71 -28.33
C ALA A 424 -17.03 9.93 -29.20
N ASP A 425 -16.60 8.79 -29.71
CA ASP A 425 -17.51 7.82 -30.30
C ASP A 425 -18.48 7.36 -29.21
N LEU A 426 -19.67 7.95 -29.17
CA LEU A 426 -20.75 7.68 -28.22
C LEU A 426 -21.38 6.28 -28.43
N GLN A 427 -20.71 5.41 -29.18
CA GLN A 427 -21.25 4.11 -29.58
C GLN A 427 -20.86 2.95 -28.67
N THR A 428 -20.07 3.20 -27.61
CA THR A 428 -19.76 2.14 -26.66
C THR A 428 -20.92 1.99 -25.69
N PRO A 429 -21.59 0.82 -25.62
CA PRO A 429 -22.65 0.60 -24.64
C PRO A 429 -22.10 0.77 -23.22
N GLY A 430 -22.64 1.73 -22.47
CA GLY A 430 -22.20 2.05 -21.11
C GLY A 430 -21.47 3.40 -20.98
N ASP A 431 -21.13 4.07 -22.09
CA ASP A 431 -20.70 5.44 -22.05
C ASP A 431 -21.89 6.33 -21.70
N HIS A 432 -21.92 6.79 -20.47
CA HIS A 432 -22.77 7.92 -20.13
C HIS A 432 -22.18 9.13 -20.85
N PRO A 433 -22.96 9.83 -21.72
CA PRO A 433 -22.52 11.14 -22.18
C PRO A 433 -22.37 11.97 -20.90
N GLU A 434 -21.15 12.42 -20.62
CA GLU A 434 -20.91 13.36 -19.53
C GLU A 434 -21.65 14.65 -19.91
N VAL A 435 -22.92 14.70 -19.54
CA VAL A 435 -23.78 15.85 -19.82
C VAL A 435 -23.27 16.99 -18.98
N LEU A 436 -22.91 18.09 -19.65
CA LEU A 436 -22.61 19.32 -18.95
C LEU A 436 -23.78 19.67 -18.05
N PRO A 437 -23.56 20.13 -16.82
CA PRO A 437 -24.64 20.54 -15.95
C PRO A 437 -25.55 21.54 -16.67
N GLU A 438 -26.87 21.35 -16.54
CA GLU A 438 -27.83 22.28 -17.08
C GLU A 438 -27.53 23.70 -16.55
N GLY A 439 -27.31 24.65 -17.45
CA GLY A 439 -26.92 26.03 -17.13
C GLY A 439 -25.41 26.30 -17.01
N THR A 440 -24.54 25.32 -17.32
CA THR A 440 -23.09 25.61 -17.43
C THR A 440 -22.86 26.68 -18.50
N PRO A 441 -22.29 27.86 -18.17
CA PRO A 441 -22.02 28.90 -19.15
C PRO A 441 -20.83 28.46 -20.02
N LEU A 442 -21.14 27.95 -21.21
CA LEU A 442 -20.14 27.62 -22.22
C LEU A 442 -19.69 28.93 -22.91
N THR A 443 -19.01 29.78 -22.16
CA THR A 443 -18.62 31.11 -22.65
C THR A 443 -17.47 31.09 -23.65
N GLY A 444 -16.79 29.95 -23.80
CA GLY A 444 -15.54 29.90 -24.58
C GLY A 444 -14.40 30.71 -23.96
N GLU A 445 -14.59 31.21 -22.74
CA GLU A 445 -13.56 31.93 -21.99
C GLU A 445 -12.36 30.99 -21.76
N PHE A 446 -11.16 31.49 -21.98
CA PHE A 446 -9.90 30.74 -21.93
C PHE A 446 -9.79 29.59 -22.94
N ALA A 447 -10.60 29.57 -24.00
CA ALA A 447 -10.54 28.55 -25.05
C ALA A 447 -9.19 28.55 -25.77
N GLU A 448 -8.61 29.73 -26.05
CA GLU A 448 -7.30 29.84 -26.69
C GLU A 448 -6.21 29.21 -25.82
N GLU A 449 -6.20 29.50 -24.54
CA GLU A 449 -5.25 28.94 -23.56
C GLU A 449 -5.36 27.43 -23.45
N LEU A 450 -6.59 26.91 -23.35
CA LEU A 450 -6.85 25.47 -23.31
C LEU A 450 -6.36 24.77 -24.58
N VAL A 451 -6.64 25.36 -25.75
CA VAL A 451 -6.21 24.83 -27.05
C VAL A 451 -4.68 24.77 -27.13
N VAL A 452 -3.99 25.86 -26.73
CA VAL A 452 -2.52 25.90 -26.74
C VAL A 452 -1.95 24.85 -25.79
N LEU A 453 -2.47 24.75 -24.56
CA LEU A 453 -2.02 23.76 -23.58
C LEU A 453 -2.25 22.35 -24.10
N ASN A 454 -3.40 22.06 -24.72
CA ASN A 454 -3.68 20.74 -25.28
C ASN A 454 -2.70 20.37 -26.40
N ARG A 455 -2.38 21.31 -27.29
CA ARG A 455 -1.37 21.11 -28.35
C ARG A 455 0.01 20.82 -27.77
N LEU A 456 0.44 21.58 -26.76
CA LEU A 456 1.70 21.34 -26.06
C LEU A 456 1.69 19.98 -25.36
N ALA A 457 0.60 19.61 -24.67
CA ALA A 457 0.45 18.31 -24.02
C ALA A 457 0.54 17.14 -25.01
N LYS A 458 -0.10 17.24 -26.18
CA LYS A 458 0.01 16.25 -27.27
C LYS A 458 1.46 16.08 -27.72
N LEU A 459 2.20 17.16 -27.92
CA LEU A 459 3.61 17.11 -28.30
C LEU A 459 4.48 16.45 -27.21
N LEU A 460 4.22 16.75 -25.94
CA LEU A 460 4.89 16.12 -24.79
C LEU A 460 4.58 14.63 -24.74
N ARG A 461 3.31 14.24 -24.92
CA ARG A 461 2.84 12.85 -24.95
C ARG A 461 3.51 12.08 -26.09
N ASP A 462 3.52 12.60 -27.30
CA ASP A 462 4.17 11.97 -28.45
C ASP A 462 5.66 11.71 -28.20
N LYS A 463 6.35 12.68 -27.62
CA LYS A 463 7.75 12.54 -27.23
C LYS A 463 7.94 11.44 -26.17
N ARG A 464 7.04 11.37 -25.19
CA ARG A 464 7.06 10.36 -24.13
C ARG A 464 6.87 8.95 -24.71
N PHE A 465 5.92 8.77 -25.61
CA PHE A 465 5.68 7.50 -26.28
C PHE A 465 6.84 7.09 -27.21
N LYS A 466 7.39 8.03 -27.95
CA LYS A 466 8.61 7.78 -28.75
C LYS A 466 9.80 7.33 -27.89
N ASN A 467 9.85 7.77 -26.64
CA ASN A 467 10.87 7.37 -25.67
C ASN A 467 10.53 6.08 -24.89
N GLY A 468 9.48 5.35 -25.27
CA GLY A 468 9.15 4.04 -24.73
C GLY A 468 8.18 4.05 -23.54
N ALA A 469 7.29 5.04 -23.47
CA ALA A 469 6.14 4.97 -22.58
C ALA A 469 5.16 3.90 -23.07
N ILE A 470 4.46 3.26 -22.14
CA ILE A 470 3.42 2.27 -22.41
C ILE A 470 2.08 2.92 -22.03
N GLY A 471 1.10 2.85 -22.93
CA GLY A 471 -0.25 3.34 -22.72
C GLY A 471 -1.12 2.23 -22.13
N PHE A 472 -1.63 2.44 -20.94
CA PHE A 472 -2.65 1.59 -20.33
C PHE A 472 -3.90 2.43 -20.12
N ASP A 473 -4.67 2.62 -21.16
CA ASP A 473 -5.98 3.25 -21.04
C ASP A 473 -6.96 2.19 -20.48
N ARG A 474 -7.18 2.22 -19.15
CA ARG A 474 -8.18 1.39 -18.50
C ARG A 474 -9.45 2.19 -18.30
N ALA A 475 -10.56 1.64 -18.77
CA ALA A 475 -11.87 2.14 -18.39
C ALA A 475 -12.07 1.92 -16.89
N GLU A 476 -12.43 2.97 -16.17
CA GLU A 476 -12.66 2.96 -14.74
C GLU A 476 -14.16 2.91 -14.47
N VAL A 477 -14.63 1.90 -13.75
CA VAL A 477 -16.04 1.84 -13.36
C VAL A 477 -16.31 2.89 -12.30
N ARG A 478 -17.26 3.79 -12.55
CA ARG A 478 -17.75 4.79 -11.62
C ARG A 478 -19.22 4.53 -11.31
N PHE A 479 -19.66 5.05 -10.17
CA PHE A 479 -21.03 4.95 -9.72
C PHE A 479 -21.69 6.33 -9.82
N GLU A 480 -22.90 6.36 -10.33
CA GLU A 480 -23.80 7.48 -10.14
C GLU A 480 -24.53 7.28 -8.82
N ILE A 481 -24.49 8.29 -7.95
CA ILE A 481 -25.08 8.22 -6.61
C ILE A 481 -26.15 9.29 -6.45
N ASP A 482 -27.19 8.99 -5.68
CA ASP A 482 -28.23 9.95 -5.31
C ASP A 482 -27.76 10.91 -4.19
N ASP A 483 -28.58 11.91 -3.87
CA ASP A 483 -28.32 12.88 -2.80
C ASP A 483 -28.15 12.24 -1.40
N LYS A 484 -28.53 10.97 -1.25
CA LYS A 484 -28.41 10.19 -0.02
C LYS A 484 -27.19 9.27 -0.02
N GLY A 485 -26.40 9.28 -1.10
CA GLY A 485 -25.22 8.43 -1.26
C GLY A 485 -25.51 7.00 -1.72
N HIS A 486 -26.71 6.70 -2.22
CA HIS A 486 -27.02 5.38 -2.76
C HIS A 486 -26.65 5.29 -4.23
N PRO A 487 -26.00 4.21 -4.68
CA PRO A 487 -25.69 4.02 -6.09
C PRO A 487 -26.97 3.79 -6.92
N ILE A 488 -27.13 4.61 -7.96
CA ILE A 488 -28.25 4.54 -8.91
C ILE A 488 -27.85 3.70 -10.12
N SER A 489 -26.68 4.00 -10.69
CA SER A 489 -26.19 3.35 -11.90
C SER A 489 -24.65 3.24 -11.89
N THR A 490 -24.09 2.55 -12.88
CA THR A 490 -22.64 2.49 -13.11
C THR A 490 -22.31 2.96 -14.51
N TYR A 491 -21.19 3.68 -14.67
CA TYR A 491 -20.67 4.10 -15.95
C TYR A 491 -19.17 3.86 -16.07
N LEU A 492 -18.66 3.82 -17.29
CA LEU A 492 -17.23 3.70 -17.54
C LEU A 492 -16.64 5.09 -17.78
N LYS A 493 -15.69 5.48 -16.94
CA LYS A 493 -14.92 6.71 -17.13
C LYS A 493 -13.74 6.42 -18.06
N ILE A 494 -13.69 7.13 -19.18
CA ILE A 494 -12.59 7.06 -20.16
C ILE A 494 -11.76 8.34 -20.07
N ALA A 495 -10.42 8.21 -20.04
CA ALA A 495 -9.53 9.36 -20.06
C ALA A 495 -9.53 10.01 -21.45
N ARG A 496 -10.00 11.26 -21.52
CA ARG A 496 -10.07 12.08 -22.73
C ARG A 496 -8.90 13.07 -22.83
N ASP A 497 -8.90 13.92 -23.85
CA ASP A 497 -7.83 14.89 -24.07
C ASP A 497 -7.65 15.87 -22.91
N ALA A 498 -8.73 16.33 -22.28
CA ALA A 498 -8.65 17.19 -21.10
C ALA A 498 -7.93 16.50 -19.90
N ASN A 499 -8.19 15.21 -19.68
CA ASN A 499 -7.48 14.43 -18.67
C ASN A 499 -5.99 14.26 -19.01
N LYS A 500 -5.69 13.98 -20.29
CA LYS A 500 -4.33 13.82 -20.80
C LYS A 500 -3.54 15.12 -20.77
N LEU A 501 -4.21 16.27 -20.94
CA LEU A 501 -3.59 17.59 -20.81
C LEU A 501 -3.01 17.78 -19.41
N VAL A 502 -3.82 17.58 -18.37
CA VAL A 502 -3.37 17.71 -16.97
C VAL A 502 -2.28 16.68 -16.68
N GLU A 503 -2.49 15.40 -17.08
CA GLU A 503 -1.52 14.32 -16.86
C GLU A 503 -0.13 14.68 -17.42
N GLU A 504 -0.03 15.17 -18.65
CA GLU A 504 1.27 15.43 -19.29
C GLU A 504 2.03 16.58 -18.59
N PHE A 505 1.36 17.64 -18.15
CA PHE A 505 2.01 18.71 -17.39
C PHE A 505 2.42 18.26 -15.98
N MET A 506 1.59 17.46 -15.30
CA MET A 506 1.98 16.85 -14.01
C MET A 506 3.18 15.91 -14.17
N LEU A 507 3.20 15.08 -15.21
CA LEU A 507 4.35 14.19 -15.49
C LEU A 507 5.61 15.01 -15.83
N LEU A 508 5.48 16.10 -16.58
CA LEU A 508 6.60 16.98 -16.89
C LEU A 508 7.19 17.60 -15.62
N ALA A 509 6.34 18.14 -14.73
CA ALA A 509 6.76 18.72 -13.45
C ALA A 509 7.43 17.67 -12.56
N ASN A 510 6.78 16.52 -12.35
CA ASN A 510 7.30 15.42 -11.52
C ASN A 510 8.68 14.95 -12.01
N ARG A 511 8.82 14.75 -13.31
CA ARG A 511 10.09 14.35 -13.91
C ARG A 511 11.18 15.40 -13.73
N SER A 512 10.87 16.67 -13.94
CA SER A 512 11.82 17.77 -13.81
C SER A 512 12.35 17.88 -12.37
N VAL A 513 11.46 17.76 -11.38
CA VAL A 513 11.85 17.74 -9.95
C VAL A 513 12.73 16.54 -9.64
N ALA A 514 12.33 15.34 -10.08
CA ALA A 514 13.10 14.11 -9.84
C ALA A 514 14.51 14.19 -10.48
N GLU A 515 14.60 14.72 -11.72
CA GLU A 515 15.88 14.91 -12.41
C GLU A 515 16.76 15.95 -11.70
N ARG A 516 16.18 17.07 -11.23
CA ARG A 516 16.93 18.10 -10.49
C ARG A 516 17.58 17.57 -9.22
N ILE A 517 16.92 16.66 -8.53
CA ILE A 517 17.41 16.09 -7.27
C ILE A 517 18.34 14.90 -7.52
N GLY A 518 18.01 14.03 -8.48
CA GLY A 518 18.72 12.79 -8.75
C GLY A 518 19.89 12.93 -9.72
N LYS A 519 19.77 13.75 -10.76
CA LYS A 519 20.85 13.99 -11.75
C LYS A 519 21.77 15.12 -11.29
N VAL A 520 22.73 14.77 -10.42
CA VAL A 520 23.73 15.74 -9.95
C VAL A 520 25.01 15.67 -10.79
N PRO A 521 25.79 16.78 -10.89
CA PRO A 521 27.08 16.79 -11.56
C PRO A 521 28.04 15.74 -11.00
N LEU A 522 28.96 15.26 -11.84
CA LEU A 522 29.98 14.31 -11.46
C LEU A 522 30.76 14.81 -10.22
N GLY A 523 30.91 13.96 -9.20
CA GLY A 523 31.57 14.29 -7.94
C GLY A 523 30.68 14.91 -6.86
N LYS A 524 29.40 15.17 -7.14
CA LYS A 524 28.43 15.58 -6.12
C LYS A 524 27.54 14.38 -5.73
N LYS A 525 27.22 14.27 -4.43
CA LYS A 525 26.25 13.27 -3.96
C LYS A 525 24.82 13.78 -4.21
N PRO A 526 23.91 12.94 -4.74
CA PRO A 526 22.50 13.29 -4.83
C PRO A 526 21.93 13.46 -3.42
N LYS A 527 20.91 14.32 -3.31
CA LYS A 527 20.15 14.44 -2.06
C LYS A 527 19.26 13.22 -1.89
N THR A 528 18.93 12.88 -0.65
CA THR A 528 17.91 11.87 -0.36
C THR A 528 16.57 12.33 -0.94
N PHE A 529 15.93 11.44 -1.69
CA PHE A 529 14.64 11.70 -2.32
C PHE A 529 13.87 10.39 -2.49
N VAL A 530 12.54 10.45 -2.37
CA VAL A 530 11.68 9.29 -2.55
C VAL A 530 11.25 9.23 -4.02
N TYR A 531 11.62 8.16 -4.72
CA TYR A 531 11.23 7.93 -6.10
C TYR A 531 10.15 6.85 -6.18
N ARG A 532 9.15 7.06 -7.02
CA ARG A 532 8.29 5.97 -7.48
C ARG A 532 8.93 5.32 -8.70
N ILE A 533 9.40 4.10 -8.52
CA ILE A 533 10.03 3.32 -9.59
C ILE A 533 9.12 2.19 -10.04
N HIS A 534 9.31 1.78 -11.29
CA HIS A 534 8.74 0.56 -11.84
C HIS A 534 9.87 -0.29 -12.40
N ASP A 535 9.91 -1.53 -11.98
CA ASP A 535 10.84 -2.50 -12.53
C ASP A 535 10.56 -2.78 -14.01
N VAL A 536 11.56 -3.32 -14.68
CA VAL A 536 11.35 -3.85 -16.03
C VAL A 536 10.36 -5.02 -15.97
N PRO A 537 9.55 -5.23 -17.02
CA PRO A 537 8.66 -6.37 -17.08
C PRO A 537 9.41 -7.68 -16.86
N ASP A 538 8.83 -8.58 -16.06
CA ASP A 538 9.37 -9.90 -15.79
C ASP A 538 9.44 -10.71 -17.11
N PRO A 539 10.65 -11.15 -17.54
CA PRO A 539 10.82 -11.87 -18.80
C PRO A 539 9.98 -13.14 -18.90
N GLU A 540 9.85 -13.90 -17.81
CA GLU A 540 9.04 -15.13 -17.80
C GLU A 540 7.55 -14.83 -18.00
N LYS A 541 7.05 -13.73 -17.42
CA LYS A 541 5.67 -13.30 -17.61
C LYS A 541 5.42 -12.82 -19.03
N LEU A 542 6.37 -12.10 -19.62
CA LEU A 542 6.30 -11.69 -21.03
C LEU A 542 6.31 -12.90 -21.97
N GLU A 543 7.11 -13.91 -21.69
CA GLU A 543 7.18 -15.12 -22.49
C GLU A 543 5.89 -15.94 -22.39
N LYS A 544 5.33 -16.08 -21.19
CA LYS A 544 4.01 -16.70 -20.97
C LYS A 544 2.90 -15.95 -21.70
N LEU A 545 2.91 -14.63 -21.65
CA LEU A 545 1.97 -13.79 -22.39
C LEU A 545 2.13 -14.02 -23.89
N ASN A 546 3.36 -13.99 -24.42
CA ASN A 546 3.64 -14.20 -25.84
C ASN A 546 3.17 -15.58 -26.33
N GLY A 547 3.37 -16.64 -25.52
CA GLY A 547 2.84 -17.98 -25.79
C GLY A 547 1.31 -18.03 -25.81
N PHE A 548 0.64 -17.26 -24.94
CA PHE A 548 -0.81 -17.17 -24.90
C PHE A 548 -1.37 -16.43 -26.12
N ILE A 549 -0.89 -15.20 -26.41
CA ILE A 549 -1.39 -14.37 -27.51
C ILE A 549 -1.03 -14.94 -28.89
N GLY A 550 0.05 -15.74 -28.97
CA GLY A 550 0.44 -16.44 -30.20
C GLY A 550 -0.66 -17.38 -30.72
N ARG A 551 -1.54 -17.90 -29.87
CA ARG A 551 -2.71 -18.70 -30.24
C ARG A 551 -3.78 -17.91 -31.02
N PHE A 552 -3.76 -16.60 -30.87
CA PHE A 552 -4.65 -15.66 -31.55
C PHE A 552 -3.98 -14.94 -32.72
N GLY A 553 -2.74 -15.34 -33.07
CA GLY A 553 -1.99 -14.78 -34.19
C GLY A 553 -1.19 -13.52 -33.84
N TYR A 554 -1.18 -13.09 -32.58
CA TYR A 554 -0.39 -11.94 -32.13
C TYR A 554 1.02 -12.36 -31.70
N LYS A 555 1.95 -11.44 -31.85
CA LYS A 555 3.35 -11.66 -31.45
C LYS A 555 3.86 -10.44 -30.67
N LEU A 556 4.41 -10.70 -29.48
CA LEU A 556 5.05 -9.71 -28.65
C LEU A 556 6.56 -9.82 -28.75
N ARG A 557 7.25 -8.71 -28.91
CA ARG A 557 8.70 -8.66 -28.81
C ARG A 557 9.09 -8.63 -27.33
N THR A 558 9.73 -9.68 -26.85
CA THR A 558 10.12 -9.85 -25.44
C THR A 558 11.58 -9.45 -25.18
N GLU A 559 12.38 -9.35 -26.23
CA GLU A 559 13.81 -9.01 -26.17
C GLU A 559 14.10 -7.74 -26.98
N GLY A 560 15.16 -7.01 -26.58
CA GLY A 560 15.61 -5.80 -27.24
C GLY A 560 15.70 -4.59 -26.31
N THR A 561 15.73 -3.39 -26.90
CA THR A 561 15.73 -2.15 -26.14
C THR A 561 14.36 -1.92 -25.48
N LYS A 562 14.34 -1.19 -24.35
CA LYS A 562 13.08 -0.80 -23.68
C LYS A 562 12.06 -0.19 -24.65
N GLN A 563 12.53 0.64 -25.59
CA GLN A 563 11.68 1.27 -26.60
C GLN A 563 11.03 0.26 -27.55
N GLU A 564 11.78 -0.75 -27.99
CA GLU A 564 11.27 -1.76 -28.91
C GLU A 564 10.23 -2.67 -28.25
N VAL A 565 10.47 -3.08 -26.99
CA VAL A 565 9.53 -3.88 -26.20
C VAL A 565 8.26 -3.05 -25.92
N SER A 566 8.40 -1.79 -25.47
CA SER A 566 7.26 -0.90 -25.21
C SER A 566 6.44 -0.61 -26.47
N LYS A 567 7.10 -0.41 -27.61
CA LYS A 567 6.40 -0.22 -28.91
C LYS A 567 5.59 -1.46 -29.29
N SER A 568 6.16 -2.65 -29.11
CA SER A 568 5.45 -3.90 -29.38
C SER A 568 4.28 -4.13 -28.44
N LEU A 569 4.40 -3.73 -27.15
CA LEU A 569 3.30 -3.76 -26.20
C LEU A 569 2.17 -2.78 -26.57
N ASN A 570 2.51 -1.55 -26.97
CA ASN A 570 1.52 -0.57 -27.40
C ASN A 570 0.74 -1.05 -28.63
N GLN A 571 1.43 -1.64 -29.61
CA GLN A 571 0.78 -2.23 -30.79
C GLN A 571 -0.15 -3.40 -30.48
N LEU A 572 0.08 -4.09 -29.37
CA LEU A 572 -0.82 -5.16 -28.91
C LEU A 572 -2.06 -4.60 -28.19
N LEU A 573 -1.93 -3.41 -27.58
CA LEU A 573 -3.01 -2.75 -26.83
C LEU A 573 -3.94 -1.93 -27.72
N GLU A 574 -3.48 -1.52 -28.93
CA GLU A 574 -4.27 -0.91 -30.01
C GLU A 574 -5.07 -1.98 -30.76
#